data_b9f164fd385b81678ae77865ed8bf675
#
_entry.id   b9f164fd385b81678ae77865ed8bf675
#
_cell.length_a   1.000
_cell.length_b   1.000
_cell.length_c   1.000
_cell.angle_alpha   90.00
_cell.angle_beta   90.00
_cell.angle_gamma   90.00
#
_symmetry.space_group_name_H-M   'P 1'
#
loop_
_entity.id
_entity.type
_entity.pdbx_description
1 polymer ?
#
loop_
_entity_poly.entity_id
_entity_poly.type
_entity_poly.pdbx_seq_one_letter_code
_entity_poly.pdbx_strand_id
1 'polypeptide(L)'
;MNDLTVPEKLAKLRELMTNQSIDALVVMSADPHMSEYLPDYWKARQWLSGFSGSVGTLVVTQNFAGLWADGRYWVQAEQQLAGTGFQLQKLTSDESSTHLAWIEKNLPAGSVISINGQTLSIQQFKGLENTAKQRGFKLETQQDLIDSIWSNRPELPLEQIHLMPEGLNALSRKEKIQAIREILKTKAIEGHFISSLDDIAWVLNARGQDVEYNPVFLSHLYISAQQAVLFIDSNKVDLTTQQAFKADGIEIRDYQDTAKFLSNISDASVLLDPAKVSIFHEQAIAKDIQVVYDINPSTLFKSRKHESEIAHIRHAMVKDGVALCHFFNWLEKALHQGQRISELTIDEKITAFRAQQEGFIGPSFSTIAGFNANGALPHYRATEEHYSFIEGDGLLLIDSGGQYVDGTTDITRVVPVGTPTEQQKRDYTLVLKCHIALAKTIYPEGLAAPLLDSICRHTLWQYGLDYRHGTGHGVGFALNVHEGPQVLSYYAPIHAYSKLREGMILSNEPGLYHEGQYGIRIENLVANRLHSGFEKTYGDFLEFETLTLC
;
A
#
# COMPACT_ATOMS: atom_id res chain seq x y z
N MET A 1 20.05 -7.54 26.21
CA MET A 1 20.05 -8.96 25.75
C MET A 1 20.45 -8.92 24.30
N ASN A 2 21.38 -9.78 23.85
CA ASN A 2 21.69 -9.83 22.42
C ASN A 2 20.46 -10.29 21.66
N ASP A 3 20.12 -9.61 20.56
CA ASP A 3 19.05 -10.02 19.68
C ASP A 3 19.34 -11.42 19.12
N LEU A 4 18.31 -12.28 19.10
CA LEU A 4 18.43 -13.62 18.53
C LEU A 4 18.77 -13.54 17.05
N THR A 5 19.66 -14.37 16.59
CA THR A 5 19.90 -14.59 15.16
C THR A 5 18.67 -15.25 14.51
N VAL A 6 18.54 -15.11 13.19
CA VAL A 6 17.40 -15.74 12.47
C VAL A 6 17.35 -17.27 12.68
N PRO A 7 18.46 -18.03 12.62
CA PRO A 7 18.43 -19.45 12.96
C PRO A 7 17.97 -19.76 14.38
N GLU A 8 18.35 -18.93 15.38
CA GLU A 8 17.90 -19.11 16.77
C GLU A 8 16.41 -18.83 16.93
N LYS A 9 15.87 -17.78 16.26
CA LYS A 9 14.44 -17.51 16.21
C LYS A 9 13.66 -18.68 15.62
N LEU A 10 14.17 -19.22 14.50
CA LEU A 10 13.55 -20.37 13.82
C LEU A 10 13.57 -21.63 14.69
N ALA A 11 14.64 -21.87 15.43
CA ALA A 11 14.74 -23.01 16.37
C ALA A 11 13.71 -22.90 17.51
N LYS A 12 13.61 -21.72 18.15
CA LYS A 12 12.61 -21.46 19.21
C LYS A 12 11.18 -21.60 18.70
N LEU A 13 10.92 -21.10 17.49
CA LEU A 13 9.58 -21.23 16.89
C LEU A 13 9.22 -22.71 16.69
N ARG A 14 10.14 -23.52 16.15
CA ARG A 14 9.89 -24.96 15.94
C ARG A 14 9.68 -25.72 17.25
N GLU A 15 10.40 -25.37 18.30
CA GLU A 15 10.16 -25.92 19.64
C GLU A 15 8.74 -25.58 20.13
N LEU A 16 8.32 -24.33 20.01
CA LEU A 16 6.96 -23.88 20.38
C LEU A 16 5.88 -24.61 19.56
N MET A 17 6.07 -24.73 18.23
CA MET A 17 5.16 -25.44 17.34
C MET A 17 5.03 -26.91 17.75
N THR A 18 6.14 -27.58 18.12
CA THR A 18 6.10 -28.96 18.62
C THR A 18 5.28 -29.09 19.89
N ASN A 19 5.52 -28.19 20.87
CA ASN A 19 4.83 -28.17 22.15
C ASN A 19 3.32 -27.95 22.02
N GLN A 20 2.90 -27.22 20.98
CA GLN A 20 1.49 -26.91 20.71
C GLN A 20 0.85 -27.82 19.62
N SER A 21 1.58 -28.83 19.15
CA SER A 21 1.12 -29.74 18.09
C SER A 21 0.70 -29.00 16.79
N ILE A 22 1.49 -28.01 16.39
CA ILE A 22 1.30 -27.22 15.17
C ILE A 22 2.26 -27.74 14.11
N ASP A 23 1.74 -28.14 12.96
CA ASP A 23 2.52 -28.70 11.86
C ASP A 23 3.11 -27.63 10.93
N ALA A 24 2.37 -26.53 10.74
CA ALA A 24 2.82 -25.38 9.96
C ALA A 24 2.39 -24.07 10.56
N LEU A 25 3.27 -23.06 10.48
CA LEU A 25 2.94 -21.66 10.76
C LEU A 25 3.01 -20.85 9.46
N VAL A 26 2.00 -20.02 9.21
CA VAL A 26 1.98 -19.04 8.13
C VAL A 26 2.11 -17.63 8.76
N VAL A 27 3.06 -16.82 8.27
CA VAL A 27 3.25 -15.44 8.73
C VAL A 27 3.06 -14.49 7.54
N MET A 28 2.04 -13.64 7.64
CA MET A 28 1.70 -12.66 6.61
C MET A 28 2.48 -11.36 6.79
N SER A 29 2.60 -10.58 5.71
CA SER A 29 2.97 -9.16 5.78
C SER A 29 1.69 -8.33 5.91
N ALA A 30 1.13 -8.28 7.10
CA ALA A 30 -0.11 -7.56 7.36
C ALA A 30 -0.22 -7.17 8.84
N ASP A 31 -1.13 -6.24 9.11
CA ASP A 31 -1.63 -5.85 10.43
C ASP A 31 -3.16 -6.06 10.48
N PRO A 32 -3.85 -5.78 11.58
CA PRO A 32 -5.32 -5.90 11.67
C PRO A 32 -6.11 -5.04 10.69
N HIS A 33 -5.46 -4.07 10.06
CA HIS A 33 -6.03 -3.09 9.14
C HIS A 33 -5.75 -3.41 7.66
N MET A 34 -5.00 -4.48 7.39
CA MET A 34 -4.53 -4.85 6.05
C MET A 34 -3.75 -3.71 5.39
N SER A 35 -2.91 -3.02 6.19
CA SER A 35 -2.05 -1.93 5.73
C SER A 35 -0.93 -2.44 4.83
N GLU A 36 -0.49 -1.61 3.88
CA GLU A 36 0.67 -1.90 3.03
C GLU A 36 1.98 -1.68 3.78
N TYR A 37 2.10 -0.53 4.47
CA TYR A 37 3.20 -0.24 5.38
C TYR A 37 2.76 -0.55 6.81
N LEU A 38 3.62 -1.22 7.57
CA LEU A 38 3.28 -1.75 8.89
C LEU A 38 4.00 -0.97 9.99
N PRO A 39 3.32 -0.67 11.10
CA PRO A 39 4.00 -0.35 12.35
C PRO A 39 4.96 -1.47 12.76
N ASP A 40 6.05 -1.13 13.44
CA ASP A 40 7.11 -2.07 13.81
C ASP A 40 6.61 -3.27 14.62
N TYR A 41 5.59 -3.07 15.45
CA TYR A 41 4.91 -4.15 16.18
C TYR A 41 4.44 -5.28 15.26
N TRP A 42 3.97 -4.97 14.04
CA TRP A 42 3.40 -5.93 13.10
C TRP A 42 4.41 -6.47 12.07
N LYS A 43 5.68 -6.08 12.14
CA LYS A 43 6.74 -6.56 11.22
C LYS A 43 7.26 -7.98 11.57
N ALA A 44 6.35 -8.88 11.99
CA ALA A 44 6.67 -10.26 12.42
C ALA A 44 7.43 -11.06 11.36
N ARG A 45 7.06 -10.94 10.07
CA ARG A 45 7.75 -11.60 8.95
C ARG A 45 9.20 -11.13 8.84
N GLN A 46 9.42 -9.83 8.90
CA GLN A 46 10.76 -9.23 8.83
C GLN A 46 11.60 -9.66 10.04
N TRP A 47 11.04 -9.56 11.25
CA TRP A 47 11.74 -9.98 12.47
C TRP A 47 12.15 -11.44 12.40
N LEU A 48 11.27 -12.35 11.95
CA LEU A 48 11.53 -13.79 11.95
C LEU A 48 12.55 -14.20 10.88
N SER A 49 12.46 -13.62 9.66
CA SER A 49 13.26 -14.06 8.50
C SER A 49 14.49 -13.19 8.20
N GLY A 50 14.52 -11.96 8.69
CA GLY A 50 15.51 -10.94 8.29
C GLY A 50 15.23 -10.30 6.92
N PHE A 51 14.20 -10.73 6.19
CA PHE A 51 13.85 -10.15 4.90
C PHE A 51 13.10 -8.82 5.08
N SER A 52 13.64 -7.73 4.55
CA SER A 52 13.13 -6.36 4.73
C SER A 52 12.20 -5.86 3.62
N GLY A 53 11.97 -6.63 2.54
CA GLY A 53 11.01 -6.24 1.49
C GLY A 53 9.60 -6.03 2.06
N SER A 54 8.79 -5.16 1.48
CA SER A 54 7.47 -4.79 2.05
C SER A 54 6.45 -5.93 1.98
N VAL A 55 6.53 -6.82 1.00
CA VAL A 55 5.56 -7.90 0.77
C VAL A 55 6.23 -9.27 0.79
N GLY A 56 5.56 -10.25 1.36
CA GLY A 56 5.96 -11.66 1.36
C GLY A 56 5.19 -12.47 2.38
N THR A 57 5.19 -13.78 2.22
CA THR A 57 4.55 -14.72 3.14
C THR A 57 5.55 -15.76 3.56
N LEU A 58 5.66 -16.05 4.86
CA LEU A 58 6.45 -17.16 5.35
C LEU A 58 5.58 -18.40 5.57
N VAL A 59 6.12 -19.56 5.28
CA VAL A 59 5.62 -20.84 5.77
C VAL A 59 6.75 -21.57 6.47
N VAL A 60 6.53 -21.94 7.73
CA VAL A 60 7.49 -22.67 8.56
C VAL A 60 6.89 -24.00 8.99
N THR A 61 7.63 -25.09 8.80
CA THR A 61 7.35 -26.41 9.36
C THR A 61 8.57 -26.90 10.14
N GLN A 62 8.51 -28.08 10.71
CA GLN A 62 9.67 -28.66 11.42
C GLN A 62 10.91 -28.80 10.54
N ASN A 63 10.73 -29.09 9.24
CA ASN A 63 11.82 -29.40 8.33
C ASN A 63 11.99 -28.41 7.18
N PHE A 64 11.13 -27.39 7.09
CA PHE A 64 11.15 -26.40 6.01
C PHE A 64 10.88 -25.01 6.55
N ALA A 65 11.49 -24.01 5.94
CA ALA A 65 11.15 -22.59 6.12
C ALA A 65 11.28 -21.89 4.77
N GLY A 66 10.21 -21.30 4.28
CA GLY A 66 10.17 -20.63 2.98
C GLY A 66 9.60 -19.22 3.07
N LEU A 67 10.13 -18.32 2.24
CA LEU A 67 9.60 -16.99 1.96
C LEU A 67 9.05 -16.98 0.53
N TRP A 68 7.76 -16.72 0.38
CA TRP A 68 7.12 -16.43 -0.91
C TRP A 68 7.19 -14.93 -1.19
N ALA A 69 7.88 -14.56 -2.27
CA ALA A 69 8.00 -13.17 -2.73
C ALA A 69 7.87 -13.08 -4.26
N ASP A 70 7.31 -11.98 -4.75
CA ASP A 70 7.16 -11.72 -6.18
C ASP A 70 8.44 -11.17 -6.83
N GLY A 71 8.42 -11.03 -8.15
CA GLY A 71 9.61 -10.69 -8.95
C GLY A 71 10.30 -9.38 -8.60
N ARG A 72 9.63 -8.47 -7.89
CA ARG A 72 10.20 -7.20 -7.44
C ARG A 72 11.28 -7.40 -6.37
N TYR A 73 11.22 -8.52 -5.62
CA TYR A 73 12.04 -8.79 -4.44
C TYR A 73 12.98 -10.00 -4.56
N TRP A 74 12.98 -10.73 -5.68
CA TRP A 74 13.75 -11.99 -5.76
C TRP A 74 15.23 -11.81 -5.46
N VAL A 75 15.88 -10.81 -6.06
CA VAL A 75 17.32 -10.56 -5.85
C VAL A 75 17.61 -10.18 -4.40
N GLN A 76 16.82 -9.27 -3.84
CA GLN A 76 16.96 -8.87 -2.43
C GLN A 76 16.74 -10.06 -1.48
N ALA A 77 15.71 -10.86 -1.72
CA ALA A 77 15.42 -12.03 -0.88
C ALA A 77 16.52 -13.09 -0.95
N GLU A 78 17.07 -13.38 -2.14
CA GLU A 78 18.22 -14.30 -2.28
C GLU A 78 19.42 -13.86 -1.44
N GLN A 79 19.72 -12.56 -1.42
CA GLN A 79 20.81 -12.00 -0.64
C GLN A 79 20.54 -12.04 0.87
N GLN A 80 19.36 -11.57 1.30
CA GLN A 80 19.03 -11.44 2.72
C GLN A 80 18.74 -12.77 3.42
N LEU A 81 18.27 -13.78 2.69
CA LEU A 81 18.01 -15.11 3.24
C LEU A 81 19.24 -16.01 3.30
N ALA A 82 20.35 -15.60 2.73
CA ALA A 82 21.57 -16.42 2.73
C ALA A 82 22.02 -16.75 4.16
N GLY A 83 22.16 -18.04 4.49
CA GLY A 83 22.58 -18.52 5.81
C GLY A 83 21.54 -18.43 6.93
N THR A 84 20.31 -17.98 6.64
CA THR A 84 19.23 -17.83 7.64
C THR A 84 18.46 -19.11 7.93
N GLY A 85 18.49 -20.09 7.03
CA GLY A 85 17.65 -21.29 7.06
C GLY A 85 16.33 -21.13 6.32
N PHE A 86 15.98 -19.93 5.84
CA PHE A 86 14.85 -19.70 4.94
C PHE A 86 15.26 -19.87 3.48
N GLN A 87 14.31 -20.32 2.65
CA GLN A 87 14.46 -20.49 1.20
C GLN A 87 13.51 -19.56 0.46
N LEU A 88 14.00 -18.85 -0.57
CA LEU A 88 13.13 -18.09 -1.45
C LEU A 88 12.25 -19.02 -2.29
N GLN A 89 10.94 -18.78 -2.26
CA GLN A 89 9.95 -19.38 -3.14
C GLN A 89 9.44 -18.29 -4.09
N LYS A 90 9.77 -18.39 -5.37
CA LYS A 90 9.46 -17.36 -6.37
C LYS A 90 7.99 -17.41 -6.76
N LEU A 91 7.23 -16.37 -6.39
CA LEU A 91 5.86 -16.18 -6.89
C LEU A 91 5.90 -15.77 -8.37
N THR A 92 5.18 -16.51 -9.19
CA THR A 92 4.99 -16.24 -10.61
C THR A 92 3.49 -16.08 -10.90
N SER A 93 3.10 -15.88 -12.16
CA SER A 93 1.70 -15.91 -12.58
C SER A 93 1.06 -17.31 -12.53
N ASP A 94 1.84 -18.35 -12.28
CA ASP A 94 1.36 -19.72 -12.12
C ASP A 94 0.80 -19.90 -10.70
N GLU A 95 -0.47 -20.29 -10.58
CA GLU A 95 -1.14 -20.56 -9.29
C GLU A 95 -0.41 -21.63 -8.47
N SER A 96 0.28 -22.58 -9.13
CA SER A 96 1.09 -23.60 -8.45
C SER A 96 2.29 -23.04 -7.69
N SER A 97 2.70 -21.79 -7.96
CA SER A 97 3.80 -21.11 -7.29
C SER A 97 3.43 -20.54 -5.90
N THR A 98 2.15 -20.55 -5.52
CA THR A 98 1.67 -19.94 -4.28
C THR A 98 2.03 -20.75 -3.03
N HIS A 99 2.06 -20.09 -1.87
CA HIS A 99 2.24 -20.76 -0.58
C HIS A 99 1.09 -21.72 -0.27
N LEU A 100 -0.14 -21.43 -0.72
CA LEU A 100 -1.29 -22.32 -0.55
C LEU A 100 -1.10 -23.62 -1.34
N ALA A 101 -0.67 -23.55 -2.60
CA ALA A 101 -0.37 -24.71 -3.41
C ALA A 101 0.78 -25.54 -2.80
N TRP A 102 1.78 -24.88 -2.22
CA TRP A 102 2.86 -25.58 -1.51
C TRP A 102 2.34 -26.31 -0.27
N ILE A 103 1.52 -25.66 0.56
CA ILE A 103 0.88 -26.26 1.74
C ILE A 103 0.06 -27.47 1.34
N GLU A 104 -0.78 -27.33 0.33
CA GLU A 104 -1.63 -28.40 -0.17
C GLU A 104 -0.82 -29.64 -0.60
N LYS A 105 0.30 -29.41 -1.28
CA LYS A 105 1.14 -30.48 -1.81
C LYS A 105 2.00 -31.17 -0.75
N ASN A 106 2.48 -30.43 0.26
CA ASN A 106 3.56 -30.90 1.14
C ASN A 106 3.09 -31.29 2.56
N LEU A 107 1.90 -30.85 2.99
CA LEU A 107 1.40 -31.23 4.30
C LEU A 107 0.51 -32.47 4.23
N PRO A 108 0.63 -33.41 5.19
CA PRO A 108 -0.27 -34.57 5.28
C PRO A 108 -1.69 -34.13 5.71
N ALA A 109 -2.68 -34.94 5.33
CA ALA A 109 -4.07 -34.73 5.79
C ALA A 109 -4.13 -34.75 7.32
N GLY A 110 -4.94 -33.86 7.89
CA GLY A 110 -5.09 -33.70 9.35
C GLY A 110 -4.10 -32.73 9.99
N SER A 111 -3.14 -32.18 9.23
CA SER A 111 -2.18 -31.18 9.75
C SER A 111 -2.88 -29.96 10.35
N VAL A 112 -2.28 -29.42 11.41
CA VAL A 112 -2.69 -28.18 12.07
C VAL A 112 -1.86 -27.04 11.52
N ILE A 113 -2.53 -26.06 10.90
CA ILE A 113 -1.92 -24.84 10.34
C ILE A 113 -2.29 -23.67 11.23
N SER A 114 -1.31 -23.03 11.83
CA SER A 114 -1.49 -21.81 12.62
C SER A 114 -1.21 -20.57 11.78
N ILE A 115 -2.03 -19.55 11.96
CA ILE A 115 -1.86 -18.23 11.36
C ILE A 115 -2.54 -17.20 12.26
N ASN A 116 -1.87 -16.06 12.53
CA ASN A 116 -2.49 -15.00 13.32
C ASN A 116 -3.70 -14.42 12.59
N GLY A 117 -4.91 -14.65 13.10
CA GLY A 117 -6.17 -14.19 12.50
C GLY A 117 -6.28 -12.67 12.39
N GLN A 118 -5.54 -11.90 13.20
CA GLN A 118 -5.49 -10.44 13.10
C GLN A 118 -4.76 -9.97 11.83
N THR A 119 -3.84 -10.76 11.29
CA THR A 119 -3.06 -10.44 10.09
C THR A 119 -3.53 -11.15 8.83
N LEU A 120 -4.71 -11.77 8.87
CA LEU A 120 -5.30 -12.53 7.78
C LEU A 120 -6.65 -11.93 7.40
N SER A 121 -6.77 -11.40 6.19
CA SER A 121 -8.05 -10.87 5.71
C SER A 121 -9.10 -11.97 5.55
N ILE A 122 -10.37 -11.60 5.63
CA ILE A 122 -11.50 -12.52 5.38
C ILE A 122 -11.35 -13.21 4.02
N GLN A 123 -10.96 -12.45 2.99
CA GLN A 123 -10.78 -12.98 1.64
C GLN A 123 -9.67 -14.04 1.58
N GLN A 124 -8.53 -13.78 2.20
CA GLN A 124 -7.42 -14.73 2.27
C GLN A 124 -7.79 -15.97 3.09
N PHE A 125 -8.48 -15.76 4.23
CA PHE A 125 -8.95 -16.86 5.07
C PHE A 125 -9.87 -17.80 4.29
N LYS A 126 -10.82 -17.30 3.51
CA LYS A 126 -11.73 -18.14 2.68
C LYS A 126 -10.95 -19.01 1.68
N GLY A 127 -9.88 -18.47 1.08
CA GLY A 127 -8.99 -19.27 0.23
C GLY A 127 -8.33 -20.42 0.99
N LEU A 128 -7.74 -20.10 2.14
CA LEU A 128 -7.09 -21.09 3.02
C LEU A 128 -8.10 -22.12 3.58
N GLU A 129 -9.29 -21.67 3.98
CA GLU A 129 -10.35 -22.53 4.50
C GLU A 129 -10.83 -23.54 3.44
N ASN A 130 -10.97 -23.13 2.19
CA ASN A 130 -11.32 -24.03 1.10
C ASN A 130 -10.26 -25.13 0.92
N THR A 131 -8.97 -24.76 0.90
CA THR A 131 -7.87 -25.72 0.85
C THR A 131 -7.89 -26.65 2.08
N ALA A 132 -8.10 -26.09 3.26
CA ALA A 132 -8.17 -26.85 4.51
C ALA A 132 -9.31 -27.89 4.50
N LYS A 133 -10.50 -27.51 4.04
CA LYS A 133 -11.66 -28.42 3.90
C LYS A 133 -11.36 -29.57 2.92
N GLN A 134 -10.75 -29.28 1.78
CA GLN A 134 -10.41 -30.27 0.75
C GLN A 134 -9.36 -31.29 1.23
N ARG A 135 -8.38 -30.83 2.03
CA ARG A 135 -7.25 -31.65 2.49
C ARG A 135 -7.41 -32.20 3.91
N GLY A 136 -8.47 -31.79 4.62
CA GLY A 136 -8.71 -32.17 6.01
C GLY A 136 -7.77 -31.49 7.00
N PHE A 137 -7.22 -30.31 6.68
CA PHE A 137 -6.39 -29.52 7.59
C PHE A 137 -7.24 -28.86 8.69
N LYS A 138 -6.63 -28.60 9.82
CA LYS A 138 -7.19 -27.79 10.92
C LYS A 138 -6.54 -26.42 10.91
N LEU A 139 -7.34 -25.37 11.00
CA LEU A 139 -6.86 -23.99 11.06
C LEU A 139 -6.93 -23.46 12.49
N GLU A 140 -5.82 -22.94 13.01
CA GLU A 140 -5.72 -22.25 14.28
C GLU A 140 -5.43 -20.76 14.01
N THR A 141 -6.41 -19.89 14.34
CA THR A 141 -6.33 -18.45 14.02
C THR A 141 -6.37 -17.54 15.24
N GLN A 142 -6.46 -18.11 16.45
CA GLN A 142 -6.67 -17.33 17.68
C GLN A 142 -5.37 -16.92 18.38
N GLN A 143 -4.23 -17.48 17.98
CA GLN A 143 -2.95 -17.28 18.65
C GLN A 143 -1.94 -16.57 17.76
N ASP A 144 -1.16 -15.67 18.34
CA ASP A 144 0.07 -15.14 17.74
C ASP A 144 1.28 -15.87 18.34
N LEU A 145 1.76 -16.90 17.63
CA LEU A 145 2.94 -17.68 18.07
C LEU A 145 4.21 -16.83 18.10
N ILE A 146 4.31 -15.82 17.26
CA ILE A 146 5.48 -14.94 17.21
C ILE A 146 5.58 -14.10 18.50
N ASP A 147 4.46 -13.63 19.03
CA ASP A 147 4.44 -12.86 20.28
C ASP A 147 5.09 -13.63 21.44
N SER A 148 4.89 -14.94 21.48
CA SER A 148 5.45 -15.80 22.54
C SER A 148 6.98 -15.91 22.52
N ILE A 149 7.63 -15.62 21.39
CA ILE A 149 9.09 -15.75 21.21
C ILE A 149 9.78 -14.41 20.95
N TRP A 150 9.05 -13.34 20.65
CA TRP A 150 9.58 -12.02 20.38
C TRP A 150 9.59 -11.13 21.63
N SER A 151 10.52 -11.41 22.52
CA SER A 151 10.57 -10.80 23.86
C SER A 151 10.81 -9.28 23.89
N ASN A 152 11.39 -8.72 22.82
CA ASN A 152 11.63 -7.28 22.64
C ASN A 152 10.77 -6.69 21.51
N ARG A 153 9.56 -7.24 21.33
CA ARG A 153 8.61 -6.73 20.33
C ARG A 153 8.34 -5.25 20.60
N PRO A 154 8.46 -4.37 19.59
CA PRO A 154 8.12 -2.96 19.74
C PRO A 154 6.68 -2.77 20.26
N GLU A 155 6.43 -1.69 20.97
CA GLU A 155 5.07 -1.32 21.36
C GLU A 155 4.27 -0.78 20.17
N LEU A 156 2.94 -0.77 20.29
CA LEU A 156 2.09 -0.09 19.30
C LEU A 156 2.34 1.42 19.35
N PRO A 157 2.33 2.13 18.22
CA PRO A 157 2.56 3.57 18.17
C PRO A 157 1.45 4.33 18.92
N LEU A 158 1.85 5.39 19.60
CA LEU A 158 0.98 6.25 20.42
C LEU A 158 1.02 7.73 19.97
N GLU A 159 1.32 7.97 18.70
CA GLU A 159 1.38 9.33 18.17
C GLU A 159 0.01 10.02 18.21
N GLN A 160 0.01 11.32 18.50
CA GLN A 160 -1.20 12.13 18.54
C GLN A 160 -1.84 12.23 17.16
N ILE A 161 -3.16 12.10 17.10
CA ILE A 161 -3.91 12.43 15.89
C ILE A 161 -4.20 13.94 15.85
N HIS A 162 -4.37 14.47 14.66
CA HIS A 162 -4.76 15.86 14.45
C HIS A 162 -5.87 15.97 13.40
N LEU A 163 -6.76 16.92 13.59
CA LEU A 163 -7.78 17.24 12.60
C LEU A 163 -7.14 17.97 11.43
N MET A 164 -7.60 17.68 10.23
CA MET A 164 -7.17 18.45 9.05
C MET A 164 -7.59 19.92 9.18
N PRO A 165 -6.75 20.86 8.71
CA PRO A 165 -7.09 22.27 8.68
C PRO A 165 -8.44 22.53 8.02
N GLU A 166 -9.15 23.53 8.55
CA GLU A 166 -10.42 23.96 7.97
C GLU A 166 -10.25 24.41 6.52
N GLY A 167 -11.21 24.07 5.66
CA GLY A 167 -11.19 24.41 4.23
C GLY A 167 -10.47 23.42 3.32
N LEU A 168 -9.68 22.48 3.85
CA LEU A 168 -9.02 21.46 3.01
C LEU A 168 -9.99 20.33 2.58
N ASN A 169 -10.95 19.99 3.43
CA ASN A 169 -11.89 18.92 3.13
C ASN A 169 -13.14 19.46 2.40
N ALA A 170 -13.53 18.80 1.32
CA ALA A 170 -14.77 19.14 0.59
C ALA A 170 -16.04 18.85 1.41
N LEU A 171 -15.99 17.80 2.26
CA LEU A 171 -17.12 17.36 3.08
C LEU A 171 -16.72 17.29 4.55
N SER A 172 -17.63 17.67 5.43
CA SER A 172 -17.51 17.48 6.87
C SER A 172 -17.61 15.99 7.26
N ARG A 173 -17.16 15.63 8.46
CA ARG A 173 -17.31 14.29 9.04
C ARG A 173 -18.78 13.83 9.05
N LYS A 174 -19.69 14.72 9.43
CA LYS A 174 -21.15 14.43 9.45
C LYS A 174 -21.67 14.05 8.08
N GLU A 175 -21.31 14.83 7.05
CA GLU A 175 -21.71 14.56 5.68
C GLU A 175 -21.16 13.23 5.17
N LYS A 176 -19.90 12.91 5.46
CA LYS A 176 -19.29 11.62 5.09
C LYS A 176 -19.97 10.44 5.78
N ILE A 177 -20.20 10.52 7.10
CA ILE A 177 -20.94 9.49 7.85
C ILE A 177 -22.36 9.35 7.32
N GLN A 178 -23.05 10.45 7.02
CA GLN A 178 -24.38 10.40 6.47
C GLN A 178 -24.42 9.77 5.07
N ALA A 179 -23.46 10.07 4.21
CA ALA A 179 -23.33 9.44 2.90
C ALA A 179 -23.15 7.92 3.00
N ILE A 180 -22.35 7.44 3.97
CA ILE A 180 -22.20 6.00 4.25
C ILE A 180 -23.55 5.42 4.71
N ARG A 181 -24.25 6.07 5.63
CA ARG A 181 -25.58 5.64 6.12
C ARG A 181 -26.60 5.51 4.98
N GLU A 182 -26.60 6.42 4.01
CA GLU A 182 -27.50 6.33 2.85
C GLU A 182 -27.19 5.11 1.98
N ILE A 183 -25.91 4.77 1.79
CA ILE A 183 -25.52 3.53 1.08
C ILE A 183 -26.02 2.30 1.85
N LEU A 184 -25.79 2.24 3.17
CA LEU A 184 -26.26 1.12 4.00
C LEU A 184 -27.77 0.96 3.91
N LYS A 185 -28.51 2.05 4.03
CA LYS A 185 -29.99 2.08 3.87
C LYS A 185 -30.43 1.56 2.50
N THR A 186 -29.77 2.00 1.42
CA THR A 186 -30.08 1.56 0.05
C THR A 186 -29.87 0.04 -0.12
N LYS A 187 -28.89 -0.52 0.59
CA LYS A 187 -28.57 -1.95 0.60
C LYS A 187 -29.36 -2.75 1.64
N ALA A 188 -30.21 -2.11 2.45
CA ALA A 188 -30.92 -2.71 3.59
C ALA A 188 -29.95 -3.36 4.60
N ILE A 189 -28.82 -2.71 4.89
CA ILE A 189 -27.80 -3.12 5.88
C ILE A 189 -27.84 -2.15 7.04
N GLU A 190 -27.74 -2.66 8.28
CA GLU A 190 -27.94 -1.84 9.48
C GLU A 190 -26.63 -1.27 10.02
N GLY A 191 -25.52 -2.02 9.95
CA GLY A 191 -24.22 -1.62 10.47
C GLY A 191 -23.10 -1.77 9.44
N HIS A 192 -21.98 -1.07 9.66
CA HIS A 192 -20.77 -1.16 8.87
C HIS A 192 -19.54 -1.06 9.76
N PHE A 193 -18.65 -2.02 9.68
CA PHE A 193 -17.37 -2.01 10.38
C PHE A 193 -16.22 -1.76 9.41
N ILE A 194 -15.45 -0.71 9.67
CA ILE A 194 -14.31 -0.26 8.86
C ILE A 194 -13.03 -0.50 9.66
N SER A 195 -12.07 -1.17 9.03
CA SER A 195 -10.76 -1.47 9.61
C SER A 195 -9.61 -0.78 8.85
N SER A 196 -9.81 -0.41 7.60
CA SER A 196 -8.80 0.28 6.79
C SER A 196 -8.53 1.69 7.30
N LEU A 197 -7.25 1.96 7.64
CA LEU A 197 -6.84 3.19 8.31
C LEU A 197 -7.07 4.45 7.48
N ASP A 198 -6.82 4.37 6.17
CA ASP A 198 -7.02 5.46 5.23
C ASP A 198 -8.50 5.82 5.04
N ASP A 199 -9.39 4.82 5.05
CA ASP A 199 -10.84 5.04 5.04
C ASP A 199 -11.30 5.77 6.31
N ILE A 200 -10.82 5.34 7.49
CA ILE A 200 -11.14 5.95 8.78
C ILE A 200 -10.61 7.39 8.84
N ALA A 201 -9.35 7.61 8.45
CA ALA A 201 -8.73 8.93 8.42
C ALA A 201 -9.50 9.89 7.47
N TRP A 202 -9.97 9.38 6.32
CA TRP A 202 -10.80 10.14 5.39
C TRP A 202 -12.17 10.47 6.00
N VAL A 203 -12.89 9.50 6.57
CA VAL A 203 -14.21 9.71 7.19
C VAL A 203 -14.13 10.75 8.30
N LEU A 204 -13.08 10.68 9.13
CA LEU A 204 -12.92 11.53 10.31
C LEU A 204 -12.25 12.87 10.02
N ASN A 205 -11.83 13.16 8.79
CA ASN A 205 -11.03 14.33 8.47
C ASN A 205 -9.86 14.51 9.46
N ALA A 206 -9.20 13.42 9.80
CA ALA A 206 -8.10 13.38 10.77
C ALA A 206 -6.88 12.66 10.17
N ARG A 207 -5.71 13.00 10.65
CA ARG A 207 -4.44 12.40 10.26
C ARG A 207 -3.64 12.01 11.50
N GLY A 208 -2.72 11.06 11.34
CA GLY A 208 -1.79 10.61 12.38
C GLY A 208 -0.46 10.21 11.77
N GLN A 209 0.43 9.62 12.57
CA GLN A 209 1.78 9.22 12.14
C GLN A 209 2.14 7.82 12.66
N ASP A 210 1.15 6.95 12.82
CA ASP A 210 1.39 5.59 13.34
C ASP A 210 2.04 4.66 12.32
N VAL A 211 1.93 5.00 11.05
CA VAL A 211 2.47 4.22 9.94
C VAL A 211 3.44 5.07 9.16
N GLU A 212 4.64 4.54 8.94
CA GLU A 212 5.67 5.21 8.15
C GLU A 212 5.11 5.59 6.77
N TYR A 213 5.35 6.80 6.30
CA TYR A 213 4.90 7.38 5.02
C TYR A 213 3.40 7.67 4.90
N ASN A 214 2.54 6.99 5.64
CA ASN A 214 1.09 7.14 5.55
C ASN A 214 0.55 7.99 6.71
N PRO A 215 -0.13 9.11 6.46
CA PRO A 215 -0.63 9.99 7.52
C PRO A 215 -1.92 9.43 8.15
N VAL A 216 -1.85 8.23 8.69
CA VAL A 216 -2.95 7.47 9.26
C VAL A 216 -2.66 7.08 10.72
N PHE A 217 -3.65 6.56 11.41
CA PHE A 217 -3.57 6.18 12.82
C PHE A 217 -4.32 4.87 13.09
N LEU A 218 -3.81 4.05 13.99
CA LEU A 218 -4.40 2.76 14.36
C LEU A 218 -5.75 2.98 15.03
N SER A 219 -6.80 2.52 14.37
CA SER A 219 -8.19 2.65 14.85
C SER A 219 -9.13 1.73 14.07
N HIS A 220 -10.30 1.48 14.63
CA HIS A 220 -11.44 0.90 13.94
C HIS A 220 -12.64 1.83 14.04
N LEU A 221 -13.55 1.75 13.09
CA LEU A 221 -14.74 2.58 13.08
C LEU A 221 -15.99 1.72 12.80
N TYR A 222 -16.99 1.85 13.66
CA TYR A 222 -18.31 1.26 13.45
C TYR A 222 -19.34 2.35 13.18
N ILE A 223 -20.17 2.18 12.15
CA ILE A 223 -21.22 3.13 11.77
C ILE A 223 -22.53 2.37 11.62
N SER A 224 -23.57 2.81 12.32
CA SER A 224 -24.95 2.38 12.08
C SER A 224 -25.88 3.60 11.97
N ALA A 225 -27.18 3.37 11.78
CA ALA A 225 -28.15 4.47 11.72
C ALA A 225 -28.14 5.32 13.00
N GLN A 226 -27.87 4.71 14.17
CA GLN A 226 -27.97 5.35 15.49
C GLN A 226 -26.63 5.83 16.04
N GLN A 227 -25.51 5.22 15.64
CA GLN A 227 -24.22 5.47 16.27
C GLN A 227 -23.08 5.53 15.26
N ALA A 228 -22.01 6.22 15.65
CA ALA A 228 -20.68 6.13 15.06
C ALA A 228 -19.68 5.96 16.22
N VAL A 229 -18.94 4.89 16.24
CA VAL A 229 -18.03 4.53 17.33
C VAL A 229 -16.61 4.35 16.79
N LEU A 230 -15.70 5.20 17.25
CA LEU A 230 -14.28 5.13 16.96
C LEU A 230 -13.56 4.36 18.06
N PHE A 231 -12.86 3.30 17.68
CA PHE A 231 -12.00 2.52 18.57
C PHE A 231 -10.55 2.97 18.37
N ILE A 232 -9.98 3.65 19.35
CA ILE A 232 -8.64 4.23 19.31
C ILE A 232 -8.09 4.29 20.75
N ASP A 233 -6.76 4.21 20.90
CA ASP A 233 -6.15 4.51 22.19
C ASP A 233 -6.44 5.96 22.59
N SER A 234 -7.05 6.17 23.74
CA SER A 234 -7.49 7.49 24.20
C SER A 234 -6.33 8.49 24.39
N ASN A 235 -5.10 7.99 24.62
CA ASN A 235 -3.91 8.83 24.73
C ASN A 235 -3.56 9.54 23.42
N LYS A 236 -4.06 9.07 22.29
CA LYS A 236 -3.82 9.64 20.96
C LYS A 236 -4.74 10.79 20.60
N VAL A 237 -5.77 11.04 21.41
CA VAL A 237 -6.82 12.01 21.10
C VAL A 237 -6.82 13.12 22.14
N ASP A 238 -6.43 14.33 21.76
CA ASP A 238 -6.45 15.48 22.64
C ASP A 238 -7.89 15.92 22.98
N LEU A 239 -8.04 16.77 24.01
CA LEU A 239 -9.35 17.24 24.47
C LEU A 239 -10.14 17.99 23.37
N THR A 240 -9.45 18.74 22.51
CA THR A 240 -10.08 19.51 21.42
C THR A 240 -10.67 18.55 20.38
N THR A 241 -9.90 17.57 19.97
CA THR A 241 -10.33 16.53 19.03
C THR A 241 -11.46 15.68 19.60
N GLN A 242 -11.38 15.30 20.90
CA GLN A 242 -12.47 14.59 21.59
C GLN A 242 -13.77 15.40 21.57
N GLN A 243 -13.72 16.71 21.87
CA GLN A 243 -14.88 17.59 21.83
C GLN A 243 -15.46 17.71 20.43
N ALA A 244 -14.60 17.82 19.39
CA ALA A 244 -15.03 17.89 18.01
C ALA A 244 -15.75 16.59 17.56
N PHE A 245 -15.20 15.42 17.89
CA PHE A 245 -15.83 14.14 17.58
C PHE A 245 -17.16 13.97 18.31
N LYS A 246 -17.21 14.31 19.61
CA LYS A 246 -18.47 14.30 20.37
C LYS A 246 -19.53 15.22 19.78
N ALA A 247 -19.15 16.43 19.34
CA ALA A 247 -20.06 17.38 18.69
C ALA A 247 -20.63 16.85 17.36
N ASP A 248 -19.86 15.98 16.69
CA ASP A 248 -20.27 15.29 15.46
C ASP A 248 -21.00 13.96 15.70
N GLY A 249 -21.24 13.58 16.98
CA GLY A 249 -21.96 12.37 17.35
C GLY A 249 -21.09 11.10 17.24
N ILE A 250 -19.76 11.24 17.30
CA ILE A 250 -18.82 10.13 17.29
C ILE A 250 -18.44 9.81 18.75
N GLU A 251 -18.70 8.57 19.17
CA GLU A 251 -18.28 8.01 20.45
C GLU A 251 -16.85 7.47 20.32
N ILE A 252 -16.01 7.71 21.34
CA ILE A 252 -14.64 7.16 21.40
C ILE A 252 -14.64 6.02 22.42
N ARG A 253 -14.08 4.87 22.04
CA ARG A 253 -13.83 3.71 22.90
C ARG A 253 -12.38 3.26 22.76
N ASP A 254 -11.91 2.47 23.72
CA ASP A 254 -10.57 1.91 23.67
C ASP A 254 -10.40 0.97 22.47
N TYR A 255 -9.24 1.03 21.85
CA TYR A 255 -8.90 0.21 20.69
C TYR A 255 -9.09 -1.29 20.95
N GLN A 256 -8.74 -1.75 22.16
CA GLN A 256 -8.83 -3.16 22.56
C GLN A 256 -10.29 -3.63 22.76
N ASP A 257 -11.25 -2.74 22.93
CA ASP A 257 -12.65 -3.08 23.10
C ASP A 257 -13.36 -3.50 21.79
N THR A 258 -12.69 -3.40 20.64
CA THR A 258 -13.29 -3.62 19.31
C THR A 258 -13.96 -4.99 19.20
N ALA A 259 -13.25 -6.07 19.48
CA ALA A 259 -13.80 -7.43 19.36
C ALA A 259 -14.97 -7.67 20.33
N LYS A 260 -14.85 -7.14 21.56
CA LYS A 260 -15.93 -7.20 22.57
C LYS A 260 -17.15 -6.40 22.12
N PHE A 261 -16.97 -5.25 21.49
CA PHE A 261 -18.07 -4.48 20.93
C PHE A 261 -18.77 -5.26 19.81
N LEU A 262 -18.02 -5.80 18.85
CA LEU A 262 -18.56 -6.58 17.73
C LEU A 262 -19.35 -7.80 18.19
N SER A 263 -18.97 -8.43 19.31
CA SER A 263 -19.72 -9.56 19.87
C SER A 263 -21.06 -9.16 20.54
N ASN A 264 -21.31 -7.86 20.72
CA ASN A 264 -22.48 -7.33 21.41
C ASN A 264 -23.28 -6.33 20.55
N ILE A 265 -22.99 -6.18 19.26
CA ILE A 265 -23.81 -5.36 18.39
C ILE A 265 -25.22 -5.96 18.29
N SER A 266 -26.23 -5.11 18.17
CA SER A 266 -27.65 -5.50 18.09
C SER A 266 -28.22 -5.35 16.69
N ASP A 267 -27.44 -4.86 15.74
CA ASP A 267 -27.82 -4.69 14.34
C ASP A 267 -28.00 -6.07 13.69
N ALA A 268 -29.08 -6.27 12.91
CA ALA A 268 -29.38 -7.56 12.31
C ALA A 268 -28.42 -7.91 11.14
N SER A 269 -27.74 -6.92 10.59
CA SER A 269 -26.79 -7.10 9.50
C SER A 269 -25.61 -6.12 9.58
N VAL A 270 -24.42 -6.57 9.15
CA VAL A 270 -23.21 -5.75 9.12
C VAL A 270 -22.46 -5.92 7.80
N LEU A 271 -22.03 -4.80 7.21
CA LEU A 271 -21.18 -4.76 6.02
C LEU A 271 -19.72 -4.85 6.45
N LEU A 272 -18.98 -5.78 5.82
CA LEU A 272 -17.53 -5.92 5.94
C LEU A 272 -16.88 -5.92 4.55
N ASP A 273 -15.78 -5.20 4.40
CA ASP A 273 -14.92 -5.37 3.23
C ASP A 273 -13.99 -6.58 3.45
N PRO A 274 -14.17 -7.69 2.70
CA PRO A 274 -13.43 -8.91 2.95
C PRO A 274 -11.93 -8.81 2.66
N ALA A 275 -11.49 -7.80 1.92
CA ALA A 275 -10.08 -7.53 1.65
C ALA A 275 -9.44 -6.64 2.73
N LYS A 276 -10.25 -5.92 3.54
CA LYS A 276 -9.79 -4.90 4.48
C LYS A 276 -10.10 -5.21 5.95
N VAL A 277 -10.89 -6.24 6.23
CA VAL A 277 -11.21 -6.69 7.60
C VAL A 277 -10.55 -8.04 7.86
N SER A 278 -9.94 -8.19 9.04
CA SER A 278 -9.33 -9.45 9.46
C SER A 278 -10.37 -10.49 9.85
N ILE A 279 -10.03 -11.77 9.68
CA ILE A 279 -10.87 -12.88 10.12
C ILE A 279 -11.10 -12.88 11.64
N PHE A 280 -10.15 -12.35 12.42
CA PHE A 280 -10.29 -12.20 13.87
C PHE A 280 -11.51 -11.33 14.21
N HIS A 281 -11.70 -10.19 13.55
CA HIS A 281 -12.83 -9.30 13.78
C HIS A 281 -14.15 -9.89 13.26
N GLU A 282 -14.14 -10.57 12.12
CA GLU A 282 -15.34 -11.25 11.62
C GLU A 282 -15.80 -12.34 12.61
N GLN A 283 -14.88 -13.16 13.10
CA GLN A 283 -15.19 -14.22 14.07
C GLN A 283 -15.68 -13.71 15.42
N ALA A 284 -15.42 -12.45 15.75
CA ALA A 284 -15.95 -11.81 16.95
C ALA A 284 -17.43 -11.44 16.82
N ILE A 285 -17.98 -11.32 15.60
CA ILE A 285 -19.40 -11.00 15.38
C ILE A 285 -20.27 -12.19 15.77
N ALA A 286 -21.38 -11.92 16.45
CA ALA A 286 -22.31 -12.95 16.86
C ALA A 286 -22.92 -13.69 15.64
N LYS A 287 -23.11 -15.00 15.75
CA LYS A 287 -23.49 -15.87 14.62
C LYS A 287 -24.89 -15.63 14.05
N ASP A 288 -25.76 -14.98 14.81
CA ASP A 288 -27.11 -14.61 14.41
C ASP A 288 -27.16 -13.30 13.60
N ILE A 289 -26.05 -12.58 13.49
CA ILE A 289 -25.93 -11.37 12.67
C ILE A 289 -25.54 -11.74 11.25
N GLN A 290 -26.27 -11.21 10.28
CA GLN A 290 -25.97 -11.41 8.87
C GLN A 290 -24.76 -10.56 8.45
N VAL A 291 -23.64 -11.22 8.09
CA VAL A 291 -22.48 -10.54 7.49
C VAL A 291 -22.71 -10.39 5.98
N VAL A 292 -22.60 -9.16 5.49
CA VAL A 292 -22.67 -8.81 4.06
C VAL A 292 -21.28 -8.37 3.62
N TYR A 293 -20.78 -8.97 2.54
CA TYR A 293 -19.45 -8.66 2.01
C TYR A 293 -19.55 -7.73 0.82
N ASP A 294 -18.95 -6.56 0.92
CA ASP A 294 -18.80 -5.61 -0.19
C ASP A 294 -17.62 -4.66 0.12
N ILE A 295 -17.16 -3.93 -0.89
CA ILE A 295 -16.16 -2.88 -0.72
C ILE A 295 -16.67 -1.78 0.23
N ASN A 296 -15.79 -1.21 1.05
CA ASN A 296 -16.15 -0.07 1.90
C ASN A 296 -16.71 1.09 1.05
N PRO A 297 -17.89 1.64 1.36
CA PRO A 297 -18.39 2.83 0.67
C PRO A 297 -17.41 4.01 0.73
N SER A 298 -16.68 4.16 1.82
CA SER A 298 -15.65 5.19 2.00
C SER A 298 -14.53 5.08 0.97
N THR A 299 -14.09 3.86 0.61
CA THR A 299 -13.08 3.65 -0.44
C THR A 299 -13.54 4.23 -1.79
N LEU A 300 -14.80 4.02 -2.15
CA LEU A 300 -15.38 4.57 -3.40
C LEU A 300 -15.52 6.09 -3.35
N PHE A 301 -15.91 6.64 -2.21
CA PHE A 301 -16.08 8.09 -2.05
C PHE A 301 -14.73 8.81 -2.10
N LYS A 302 -13.74 8.37 -1.30
CA LYS A 302 -12.43 9.02 -1.25
C LYS A 302 -11.62 8.89 -2.54
N SER A 303 -11.87 7.85 -3.34
CA SER A 303 -11.19 7.68 -4.63
C SER A 303 -11.54 8.80 -5.62
N ARG A 304 -12.73 9.40 -5.50
CA ARG A 304 -13.20 10.50 -6.35
C ARG A 304 -13.03 11.83 -5.61
N LYS A 305 -11.94 12.53 -5.88
CA LYS A 305 -11.63 13.82 -5.25
C LYS A 305 -12.61 14.88 -5.78
N HIS A 306 -13.10 15.71 -4.88
CA HIS A 306 -13.85 16.90 -5.23
C HIS A 306 -12.94 17.93 -5.91
N GLU A 307 -13.50 18.85 -6.72
CA GLU A 307 -12.69 19.86 -7.41
C GLU A 307 -11.85 20.73 -6.47
N SER A 308 -12.37 21.06 -5.28
CA SER A 308 -11.60 21.79 -4.26
C SER A 308 -10.39 20.98 -3.76
N GLU A 309 -10.54 19.68 -3.59
CA GLU A 309 -9.43 18.80 -3.19
C GLU A 309 -8.39 18.66 -4.31
N ILE A 310 -8.84 18.58 -5.58
CA ILE A 310 -7.92 18.59 -6.74
C ILE A 310 -7.16 19.93 -6.82
N ALA A 311 -7.81 21.06 -6.51
CA ALA A 311 -7.14 22.35 -6.47
C ALA A 311 -6.04 22.39 -5.38
N HIS A 312 -6.27 21.80 -4.22
CA HIS A 312 -5.25 21.64 -3.18
C HIS A 312 -4.10 20.74 -3.63
N ILE A 313 -4.41 19.61 -4.30
CA ILE A 313 -3.38 18.72 -4.85
C ILE A 313 -2.53 19.44 -5.90
N ARG A 314 -3.13 20.24 -6.80
CA ARG A 314 -2.35 21.08 -7.74
C ARG A 314 -1.39 22.01 -7.00
N HIS A 315 -1.83 22.60 -5.88
CA HIS A 315 -0.97 23.45 -5.06
C HIS A 315 0.19 22.66 -4.43
N ALA A 316 -0.09 21.45 -3.92
CA ALA A 316 0.97 20.55 -3.43
C ALA A 316 1.97 20.19 -4.54
N MET A 317 1.48 19.92 -5.78
CA MET A 317 2.36 19.66 -6.93
C MET A 317 3.25 20.84 -7.33
N VAL A 318 2.77 22.08 -7.17
CA VAL A 318 3.60 23.28 -7.38
C VAL A 318 4.74 23.33 -6.36
N LYS A 319 4.44 23.10 -5.07
CA LYS A 319 5.46 23.08 -4.00
C LYS A 319 6.49 21.98 -4.23
N ASP A 320 6.02 20.78 -4.54
CA ASP A 320 6.88 19.63 -4.82
C ASP A 320 7.75 19.86 -6.05
N GLY A 321 7.17 20.42 -7.12
CA GLY A 321 7.90 20.81 -8.34
C GLY A 321 9.00 21.84 -8.08
N VAL A 322 8.77 22.84 -7.21
CA VAL A 322 9.80 23.80 -6.78
C VAL A 322 10.93 23.10 -6.04
N ALA A 323 10.61 22.21 -5.10
CA ALA A 323 11.61 21.42 -4.37
C ALA A 323 12.47 20.57 -5.32
N LEU A 324 11.83 19.91 -6.27
CA LEU A 324 12.52 19.09 -7.27
C LEU A 324 13.39 19.91 -8.22
N CYS A 325 12.95 21.08 -8.67
CA CYS A 325 13.79 21.98 -9.48
C CYS A 325 15.05 22.42 -8.72
N HIS A 326 14.93 22.72 -7.43
CA HIS A 326 16.10 23.01 -6.58
C HIS A 326 17.00 21.81 -6.41
N PHE A 327 16.44 20.64 -6.21
CA PHE A 327 17.17 19.39 -6.10
C PHE A 327 17.94 19.06 -7.39
N PHE A 328 17.30 19.09 -8.55
CA PHE A 328 17.97 18.80 -9.82
C PHE A 328 19.07 19.82 -10.17
N ASN A 329 18.85 21.10 -9.89
CA ASN A 329 19.90 22.11 -10.03
C ASN A 329 21.10 21.84 -9.08
N TRP A 330 20.85 21.38 -7.85
CA TRP A 330 21.91 20.96 -6.94
C TRP A 330 22.64 19.74 -7.48
N LEU A 331 21.90 18.70 -7.92
CA LEU A 331 22.46 17.45 -8.42
C LEU A 331 23.37 17.70 -9.65
N GLU A 332 22.90 18.48 -10.61
CA GLU A 332 23.67 18.84 -11.80
C GLU A 332 24.98 19.53 -11.43
N LYS A 333 24.93 20.53 -10.56
CA LYS A 333 26.12 21.25 -10.11
C LYS A 333 27.10 20.35 -9.36
N ALA A 334 26.60 19.50 -8.48
CA ALA A 334 27.42 18.60 -7.67
C ALA A 334 28.13 17.56 -8.55
N LEU A 335 27.44 17.00 -9.53
CA LEU A 335 28.04 16.08 -10.53
C LEU A 335 29.09 16.78 -11.37
N HIS A 336 28.83 17.99 -11.90
CA HIS A 336 29.81 18.78 -12.67
C HIS A 336 31.04 19.17 -11.86
N GLN A 337 30.91 19.36 -10.55
CA GLN A 337 32.02 19.64 -9.64
C GLN A 337 32.79 18.39 -9.19
N GLY A 338 32.38 17.21 -9.66
CA GLY A 338 32.98 15.94 -9.26
C GLY A 338 32.79 15.60 -7.78
N GLN A 339 31.73 16.10 -7.17
CA GLN A 339 31.40 15.73 -5.78
C GLN A 339 31.03 14.24 -5.72
N ARG A 340 31.51 13.56 -4.70
CA ARG A 340 31.16 12.17 -4.47
C ARG A 340 29.77 12.07 -3.85
N ILE A 341 28.81 11.59 -4.61
CA ILE A 341 27.39 11.47 -4.25
C ILE A 341 27.04 10.00 -4.17
N SER A 342 26.32 9.57 -3.13
CA SER A 342 25.74 8.24 -3.00
C SER A 342 24.21 8.27 -3.22
N GLU A 343 23.64 7.10 -3.43
CA GLU A 343 22.17 6.92 -3.48
C GLU A 343 21.50 7.38 -2.17
N LEU A 344 22.15 7.20 -1.02
CA LEU A 344 21.69 7.74 0.27
C LEU A 344 21.66 9.28 0.28
N THR A 345 22.70 9.90 -0.30
CA THR A 345 22.76 11.37 -0.42
C THR A 345 21.61 11.93 -1.28
N ILE A 346 21.14 11.18 -2.29
CA ILE A 346 20.00 11.57 -3.11
C ILE A 346 18.74 11.66 -2.25
N ASP A 347 18.43 10.61 -1.46
CA ASP A 347 17.27 10.58 -0.56
C ASP A 347 17.32 11.74 0.47
N GLU A 348 18.46 11.91 1.15
CA GLU A 348 18.66 13.00 2.10
C GLU A 348 18.41 14.39 1.48
N LYS A 349 18.95 14.64 0.30
CA LYS A 349 18.86 15.95 -0.36
C LYS A 349 17.47 16.24 -0.90
N ILE A 350 16.83 15.28 -1.55
CA ILE A 350 15.48 15.49 -2.09
C ILE A 350 14.48 15.73 -0.95
N THR A 351 14.59 14.99 0.15
CA THR A 351 13.78 15.18 1.35
C THR A 351 14.06 16.55 2.00
N ALA A 352 15.32 16.98 2.07
CA ALA A 352 15.69 18.29 2.61
C ALA A 352 15.15 19.46 1.78
N PHE A 353 15.07 19.36 0.45
CA PHE A 353 14.46 20.39 -0.39
C PHE A 353 12.94 20.41 -0.25
N ARG A 354 12.27 19.27 -0.12
CA ARG A 354 10.85 19.17 0.19
C ARG A 354 10.53 19.77 1.56
N ALA A 355 11.37 19.53 2.55
CA ALA A 355 11.21 20.07 3.91
C ALA A 355 11.25 21.61 3.99
N GLN A 356 11.75 22.30 2.94
CA GLN A 356 11.70 23.76 2.83
C GLN A 356 10.34 24.28 2.32
N GLN A 357 9.47 23.42 1.85
CA GLN A 357 8.16 23.79 1.35
C GLN A 357 7.12 23.83 2.47
N GLU A 358 6.22 24.81 2.40
CA GLU A 358 5.16 24.95 3.38
C GLU A 358 4.24 23.71 3.42
N GLY A 359 3.95 23.23 4.63
CA GLY A 359 3.05 22.12 4.86
C GLY A 359 3.61 20.74 4.50
N PHE A 360 4.92 20.61 4.24
CA PHE A 360 5.56 19.31 4.10
C PHE A 360 5.54 18.55 5.45
N ILE A 361 5.12 17.30 5.43
CA ILE A 361 5.02 16.44 6.61
C ILE A 361 6.15 15.39 6.61
N GLY A 362 6.44 14.80 5.47
CA GLY A 362 7.43 13.76 5.30
C GLY A 362 7.37 13.15 3.90
N PRO A 363 8.23 12.17 3.58
CA PRO A 363 8.10 11.38 2.34
C PRO A 363 6.76 10.64 2.28
N SER A 364 6.20 10.43 1.08
CA SER A 364 5.00 9.62 0.86
C SER A 364 5.30 8.13 0.70
N PHE A 365 6.57 7.80 0.48
CA PHE A 365 7.17 6.46 0.49
C PHE A 365 8.69 6.58 0.57
N SER A 366 9.38 5.44 0.79
CA SER A 366 10.85 5.44 0.80
C SER A 366 11.39 5.77 -0.58
N THR A 367 12.21 6.82 -0.69
CA THR A 367 12.84 7.22 -1.95
C THR A 367 13.58 6.05 -2.60
N ILE A 368 13.29 5.80 -3.88
CA ILE A 368 14.03 4.88 -4.73
C ILE A 368 15.05 5.71 -5.51
N ALA A 369 16.31 5.61 -5.13
CA ALA A 369 17.42 6.25 -5.85
C ALA A 369 18.35 5.13 -6.31
N GLY A 370 18.24 4.70 -7.58
CA GLY A 370 19.00 3.57 -8.10
C GLY A 370 19.91 3.97 -9.26
N PHE A 371 21.23 3.87 -9.06
CA PHE A 371 22.20 4.12 -10.13
C PHE A 371 22.53 2.82 -10.87
N ASN A 372 22.43 2.85 -12.18
CA ASN A 372 22.73 1.71 -13.06
C ASN A 372 22.01 0.43 -12.60
N ALA A 373 22.73 -0.62 -12.19
CA ALA A 373 22.18 -1.93 -11.82
C ALA A 373 21.10 -1.84 -10.71
N ASN A 374 21.26 -0.93 -9.75
CA ASN A 374 20.27 -0.72 -8.69
C ASN A 374 18.96 -0.13 -9.22
N GLY A 375 19.02 0.74 -10.25
CA GLY A 375 17.85 1.25 -10.94
C GLY A 375 17.05 0.19 -11.71
N ALA A 376 17.63 -0.97 -11.98
CA ALA A 376 16.93 -2.11 -12.57
C ALA A 376 16.04 -2.87 -11.57
N LEU A 377 16.09 -2.54 -10.29
CA LEU A 377 15.23 -3.10 -9.23
C LEU A 377 14.09 -2.12 -8.96
N PRO A 378 12.83 -2.39 -9.38
CA PRO A 378 11.74 -1.41 -9.33
C PRO A 378 11.44 -0.84 -7.93
N HIS A 379 11.71 -1.63 -6.87
CA HIS A 379 11.51 -1.27 -5.47
C HIS A 379 12.83 -1.23 -4.69
N TYR A 380 13.92 -0.81 -5.36
CA TYR A 380 15.21 -0.66 -4.72
C TYR A 380 15.14 0.35 -3.57
N ARG A 381 15.83 0.03 -2.48
CA ARG A 381 16.05 0.95 -1.37
C ARG A 381 17.53 0.91 -0.99
N ALA A 382 18.19 2.05 -1.05
CA ALA A 382 19.54 2.20 -0.51
C ALA A 382 19.50 2.12 1.03
N THR A 383 20.42 1.39 1.62
CA THR A 383 20.64 1.29 3.09
C THR A 383 22.10 1.54 3.41
N GLU A 384 22.44 1.81 4.67
CA GLU A 384 23.83 2.01 5.09
C GLU A 384 24.73 0.82 4.75
N GLU A 385 24.16 -0.40 4.72
CA GLU A 385 24.88 -1.63 4.39
C GLU A 385 24.94 -1.89 2.88
N HIS A 386 24.03 -1.28 2.10
CA HIS A 386 23.91 -1.56 0.67
C HIS A 386 23.46 -0.34 -0.12
N TYR A 387 24.41 0.34 -0.77
CA TYR A 387 24.18 1.48 -1.66
C TYR A 387 25.31 1.60 -2.67
N SER A 388 25.10 2.39 -3.73
CA SER A 388 26.12 2.73 -4.72
C SER A 388 26.49 4.22 -4.67
N PHE A 389 27.71 4.52 -5.11
CA PHE A 389 28.10 5.87 -5.48
C PHE A 389 27.73 6.14 -6.94
N ILE A 390 27.37 7.39 -7.24
CA ILE A 390 27.01 7.84 -8.58
C ILE A 390 28.30 8.27 -9.27
N GLU A 391 28.97 7.31 -9.88
CA GLU A 391 30.30 7.47 -10.48
C GLU A 391 30.34 6.84 -11.90
N GLY A 392 30.98 7.53 -12.85
CA GLY A 392 31.08 7.06 -14.24
C GLY A 392 29.83 7.38 -15.07
N ASP A 393 29.71 6.71 -16.22
CA ASP A 393 28.57 6.89 -17.14
C ASP A 393 27.40 5.97 -16.74
N GLY A 394 26.17 6.48 -16.88
CA GLY A 394 24.99 5.67 -16.62
C GLY A 394 23.69 6.43 -16.46
N LEU A 395 22.70 5.75 -15.88
CA LEU A 395 21.38 6.30 -15.57
C LEU A 395 21.12 6.24 -14.06
N LEU A 396 20.67 7.35 -13.50
CA LEU A 396 20.17 7.44 -12.13
C LEU A 396 18.65 7.56 -12.19
N LEU A 397 17.95 6.51 -11.75
CA LEU A 397 16.51 6.51 -11.57
C LEU A 397 16.22 7.06 -10.16
N ILE A 398 15.33 8.06 -10.09
CA ILE A 398 14.89 8.67 -8.82
C ILE A 398 13.37 8.65 -8.82
N ASP A 399 12.80 7.87 -7.90
CA ASP A 399 11.38 7.79 -7.65
C ASP A 399 11.12 8.21 -6.19
N SER A 400 10.28 9.24 -6.00
CA SER A 400 10.10 9.88 -4.71
C SER A 400 8.82 10.66 -4.64
N GLY A 401 8.30 10.83 -3.44
CA GLY A 401 7.11 11.61 -3.21
C GLY A 401 7.11 12.30 -1.85
N GLY A 402 6.18 13.21 -1.65
CA GLY A 402 6.01 13.95 -0.40
C GLY A 402 4.57 13.92 0.09
N GLN A 403 4.41 13.81 1.41
CA GLN A 403 3.18 14.11 2.11
C GLN A 403 3.16 15.58 2.47
N TYR A 404 2.13 16.28 2.02
CA TYR A 404 1.82 17.66 2.38
C TYR A 404 0.46 17.71 3.08
N VAL A 405 0.22 18.75 3.87
CA VAL A 405 -1.09 18.94 4.53
C VAL A 405 -2.25 19.00 3.53
N ASP A 406 -1.96 19.39 2.29
CA ASP A 406 -2.90 19.64 1.19
C ASP A 406 -2.73 18.71 -0.01
N GLY A 407 -1.97 17.61 0.12
CA GLY A 407 -1.84 16.61 -0.95
C GLY A 407 -0.72 15.59 -0.74
N THR A 408 -0.75 14.56 -1.55
CA THR A 408 0.28 13.51 -1.65
C THR A 408 0.90 13.58 -3.04
N THR A 409 2.23 13.56 -3.14
CA THR A 409 2.93 13.57 -4.44
C THR A 409 3.67 12.26 -4.69
N ASP A 410 3.87 11.98 -5.97
CA ASP A 410 4.56 10.81 -6.48
C ASP A 410 5.14 11.14 -7.85
N ILE A 411 6.45 10.91 -8.05
CA ILE A 411 7.14 11.26 -9.30
C ILE A 411 8.39 10.44 -9.50
N THR A 412 8.55 9.91 -10.70
CA THR A 412 9.83 9.30 -11.13
C THR A 412 10.47 10.08 -12.25
N ARG A 413 11.78 10.30 -12.14
CA ARG A 413 12.65 10.85 -13.21
C ARG A 413 13.91 10.01 -13.36
N VAL A 414 14.45 10.00 -14.58
CA VAL A 414 15.74 9.36 -14.87
C VAL A 414 16.73 10.42 -15.35
N VAL A 415 17.85 10.53 -14.65
CA VAL A 415 18.90 11.51 -14.92
C VAL A 415 20.10 10.80 -15.56
N PRO A 416 20.58 11.22 -16.74
CA PRO A 416 21.82 10.72 -17.30
C PRO A 416 23.01 11.26 -16.47
N VAL A 417 23.93 10.37 -16.13
CA VAL A 417 25.24 10.73 -15.55
C VAL A 417 26.29 10.44 -16.61
N GLY A 418 27.15 11.40 -16.92
CA GLY A 418 28.09 11.27 -18.01
C GLY A 418 27.41 11.13 -19.38
N THR A 419 27.83 10.16 -20.19
CA THR A 419 27.34 9.97 -21.57
C THR A 419 26.48 8.72 -21.69
N PRO A 420 25.14 8.84 -21.85
CA PRO A 420 24.27 7.69 -22.03
C PRO A 420 24.51 6.98 -23.37
N THR A 421 24.41 5.67 -23.38
CA THR A 421 24.52 4.84 -24.59
C THR A 421 23.32 5.03 -25.51
N GLU A 422 23.47 4.68 -26.81
CA GLU A 422 22.37 4.73 -27.78
C GLU A 422 21.20 3.79 -27.37
N GLN A 423 21.49 2.66 -26.75
CA GLN A 423 20.46 1.79 -26.22
C GLN A 423 19.67 2.47 -25.07
N GLN A 424 20.34 3.10 -24.11
CA GLN A 424 19.69 3.83 -23.02
C GLN A 424 18.79 4.96 -23.55
N LYS A 425 19.26 5.73 -24.55
CA LYS A 425 18.46 6.79 -25.20
C LYS A 425 17.23 6.23 -25.91
N ARG A 426 17.39 5.12 -26.63
CA ARG A 426 16.28 4.42 -27.29
C ARG A 426 15.24 3.95 -26.26
N ASP A 427 15.69 3.28 -25.22
CA ASP A 427 14.81 2.68 -24.23
C ASP A 427 14.09 3.76 -23.41
N TYR A 428 14.78 4.85 -23.04
CA TYR A 428 14.14 6.04 -22.45
C TYR A 428 13.04 6.61 -23.36
N THR A 429 13.34 6.73 -24.67
CA THR A 429 12.36 7.22 -25.64
C THR A 429 11.14 6.31 -25.77
N LEU A 430 11.31 4.99 -25.67
CA LEU A 430 10.21 4.04 -25.70
C LEU A 430 9.32 4.18 -24.46
N VAL A 431 9.91 4.28 -23.25
CA VAL A 431 9.16 4.51 -22.02
C VAL A 431 8.44 5.86 -22.04
N LEU A 432 9.10 6.92 -22.53
CA LEU A 432 8.46 8.23 -22.68
C LEU A 432 7.27 8.19 -23.67
N LYS A 433 7.37 7.45 -24.76
CA LYS A 433 6.24 7.24 -25.68
C LYS A 433 5.08 6.49 -25.01
N CYS A 434 5.35 5.48 -24.19
CA CYS A 434 4.33 4.80 -23.37
C CYS A 434 3.61 5.78 -22.46
N HIS A 435 4.38 6.57 -21.72
CA HIS A 435 3.87 7.58 -20.80
C HIS A 435 2.96 8.61 -21.52
N ILE A 436 3.42 9.14 -22.65
CA ILE A 436 2.66 10.10 -23.47
C ILE A 436 1.39 9.46 -24.06
N ALA A 437 1.47 8.20 -24.51
CA ALA A 437 0.32 7.49 -25.09
C ALA A 437 -0.83 7.42 -24.08
N LEU A 438 -0.54 7.04 -22.84
CA LEU A 438 -1.53 7.01 -21.78
C LEU A 438 -2.03 8.42 -21.42
N ALA A 439 -1.13 9.38 -21.21
CA ALA A 439 -1.49 10.75 -20.82
C ALA A 439 -2.41 11.46 -21.82
N LYS A 440 -2.35 11.08 -23.10
CA LYS A 440 -3.18 11.67 -24.19
C LYS A 440 -4.47 10.89 -24.46
N THR A 441 -4.72 9.81 -23.73
CA THR A 441 -5.88 8.95 -24.01
C THR A 441 -7.17 9.62 -23.55
N ILE A 442 -8.17 9.66 -24.44
CA ILE A 442 -9.56 9.99 -24.14
C ILE A 442 -10.35 8.68 -24.17
N TYR A 443 -11.20 8.44 -23.16
CA TYR A 443 -11.89 7.17 -22.99
C TYR A 443 -13.27 7.35 -22.36
N PRO A 444 -14.22 6.40 -22.59
CA PRO A 444 -15.56 6.49 -22.01
C PRO A 444 -15.52 6.48 -20.49
N GLU A 445 -16.34 7.34 -19.83
CA GLU A 445 -16.53 7.27 -18.39
C GLU A 445 -17.08 5.89 -18.01
N GLY A 446 -16.54 5.31 -16.94
CA GLY A 446 -16.90 3.97 -16.50
C GLY A 446 -16.16 2.84 -17.19
N LEU A 447 -15.17 3.14 -18.04
CA LEU A 447 -14.23 2.12 -18.53
C LEU A 447 -13.46 1.53 -17.34
N ALA A 448 -13.25 0.21 -17.35
CA ALA A 448 -12.44 -0.43 -16.32
C ALA A 448 -10.95 -0.04 -16.45
N ALA A 449 -10.34 0.44 -15.37
CA ALA A 449 -8.97 0.92 -15.34
C ALA A 449 -7.94 -0.05 -15.92
N PRO A 450 -8.00 -1.38 -15.68
CA PRO A 450 -7.05 -2.35 -16.25
C PRO A 450 -6.97 -2.34 -17.77
N LEU A 451 -8.01 -1.92 -18.48
CA LEU A 451 -8.03 -1.91 -19.94
C LEU A 451 -7.13 -0.80 -20.54
N LEU A 452 -6.92 0.29 -19.80
CA LEU A 452 -6.05 1.38 -20.27
C LEU A 452 -4.56 1.02 -20.23
N ASP A 453 -4.17 0.06 -19.39
CA ASP A 453 -2.77 -0.39 -19.29
C ASP A 453 -2.20 -0.86 -20.64
N SER A 454 -3.01 -1.54 -21.45
CA SER A 454 -2.60 -2.01 -22.77
C SER A 454 -2.25 -0.88 -23.74
N ILE A 455 -2.88 0.30 -23.61
CA ILE A 455 -2.56 1.48 -24.44
C ILE A 455 -1.13 1.96 -24.15
N CYS A 456 -0.79 2.01 -22.88
CA CYS A 456 0.56 2.38 -22.45
C CYS A 456 1.60 1.36 -22.94
N ARG A 457 1.39 0.07 -22.68
CA ARG A 457 2.35 -1.02 -23.00
C ARG A 457 2.50 -1.29 -24.48
N HIS A 458 1.50 -0.93 -25.29
CA HIS A 458 1.50 -1.20 -26.75
C HIS A 458 2.82 -0.80 -27.42
N THR A 459 3.40 0.33 -27.04
CA THR A 459 4.68 0.80 -27.61
C THR A 459 5.83 -0.17 -27.32
N LEU A 460 5.96 -0.69 -26.11
CA LEU A 460 7.01 -1.65 -25.74
C LEU A 460 6.79 -3.01 -26.41
N TRP A 461 5.54 -3.48 -26.45
CA TRP A 461 5.20 -4.76 -27.09
C TRP A 461 5.58 -4.83 -28.57
N GLN A 462 5.60 -3.69 -29.30
CA GLN A 462 6.09 -3.64 -30.69
C GLN A 462 7.56 -4.04 -30.82
N TYR A 463 8.32 -3.99 -29.72
CA TYR A 463 9.74 -4.35 -29.66
C TYR A 463 9.99 -5.63 -28.86
N GLY A 464 8.94 -6.37 -28.47
CA GLY A 464 9.06 -7.55 -27.64
C GLY A 464 9.50 -7.25 -26.20
N LEU A 465 9.28 -6.02 -25.72
CA LEU A 465 9.64 -5.54 -24.39
C LEU A 465 8.38 -5.39 -23.52
N ASP A 466 8.54 -5.54 -22.19
CA ASP A 466 7.48 -5.32 -21.19
C ASP A 466 8.09 -5.05 -19.83
N TYR A 467 7.25 -4.66 -18.85
CA TYR A 467 7.60 -4.49 -17.44
C TYR A 467 6.62 -5.24 -16.53
N ARG A 468 7.05 -5.58 -15.29
CA ARG A 468 6.35 -6.53 -14.41
C ARG A 468 5.60 -5.87 -13.25
N HIS A 469 5.30 -4.58 -13.33
CA HIS A 469 4.47 -3.86 -12.37
C HIS A 469 3.25 -3.23 -13.06
N GLY A 470 2.30 -2.69 -12.32
CA GLY A 470 1.19 -1.91 -12.88
C GLY A 470 1.70 -0.62 -13.54
N THR A 471 0.97 -0.12 -14.52
CA THR A 471 1.26 1.18 -15.15
C THR A 471 0.84 2.34 -14.26
N GLY A 472 0.04 2.08 -13.24
CA GLY A 472 -0.37 3.11 -12.28
C GLY A 472 -1.38 2.61 -11.25
N HIS A 473 -1.53 3.40 -10.23
CA HIS A 473 -2.42 3.19 -9.08
C HIS A 473 -3.14 4.47 -8.71
N GLY A 474 -4.18 4.38 -7.90
CA GLY A 474 -4.82 5.56 -7.31
C GLY A 474 -3.92 6.21 -6.25
N VAL A 475 -4.15 7.50 -6.00
CA VAL A 475 -3.42 8.29 -4.98
C VAL A 475 -4.39 9.00 -4.07
N GLY A 476 -4.11 8.99 -2.76
CA GLY A 476 -4.92 9.62 -1.73
C GLY A 476 -4.76 11.15 -1.67
N PHE A 477 -5.72 11.83 -1.07
CA PHE A 477 -5.65 13.25 -0.75
C PHE A 477 -5.06 13.44 0.66
N ALA A 478 -3.79 13.81 0.72
CA ALA A 478 -3.02 13.83 1.97
C ALA A 478 -3.24 12.52 2.77
N LEU A 479 -3.12 11.38 2.07
CA LEU A 479 -3.31 10.01 2.54
C LEU A 479 -2.30 9.09 1.85
N ASN A 480 -2.60 7.79 1.80
CA ASN A 480 -1.73 6.79 1.21
C ASN A 480 -1.38 7.12 -0.25
N VAL A 481 -0.11 7.01 -0.62
CA VAL A 481 0.34 7.14 -2.01
C VAL A 481 -0.33 6.08 -2.88
N HIS A 482 -0.46 4.85 -2.39
CA HIS A 482 -1.22 3.78 -3.02
C HIS A 482 -2.66 3.75 -2.49
N GLU A 483 -3.62 4.20 -3.29
CA GLU A 483 -5.04 4.21 -2.94
C GLU A 483 -5.88 3.50 -4.00
N GLY A 484 -6.64 2.48 -3.57
CA GLY A 484 -7.63 1.83 -4.45
C GLY A 484 -8.93 2.64 -4.60
N PRO A 485 -9.90 2.13 -5.38
CA PRO A 485 -9.90 0.80 -6.01
C PRO A 485 -9.33 0.74 -7.43
N GLN A 486 -9.00 1.87 -8.06
CA GLN A 486 -8.51 1.93 -9.43
C GLN A 486 -7.04 1.55 -9.54
N VAL A 487 -6.72 0.64 -10.47
CA VAL A 487 -5.37 0.19 -10.79
C VAL A 487 -5.23 0.05 -12.30
N LEU A 488 -4.18 0.64 -12.86
CA LEU A 488 -3.82 0.49 -14.28
C LEU A 488 -2.89 -0.72 -14.42
N SER A 489 -3.45 -1.93 -14.44
CA SER A 489 -2.70 -3.16 -14.60
C SER A 489 -3.54 -4.23 -15.26
N TYR A 490 -3.12 -4.76 -16.41
CA TYR A 490 -3.82 -5.85 -17.10
C TYR A 490 -3.78 -7.17 -16.32
N TYR A 491 -2.94 -7.28 -15.29
CA TYR A 491 -2.95 -8.40 -14.35
C TYR A 491 -4.06 -8.30 -13.29
N ALA A 492 -4.60 -7.07 -13.08
CA ALA A 492 -5.62 -6.85 -12.08
C ALA A 492 -6.99 -7.36 -12.57
N PRO A 493 -7.77 -8.04 -11.71
CA PRO A 493 -9.11 -8.47 -12.08
C PRO A 493 -10.04 -7.27 -12.29
N ILE A 494 -10.96 -7.40 -13.25
CA ILE A 494 -11.98 -6.39 -13.50
C ILE A 494 -13.17 -6.63 -12.58
N HIS A 495 -13.48 -5.61 -11.77
CA HIS A 495 -14.62 -5.58 -10.85
C HIS A 495 -15.56 -4.40 -11.19
N ALA A 496 -16.75 -4.40 -10.61
CA ALA A 496 -17.71 -3.29 -10.79
C ALA A 496 -17.13 -1.94 -10.32
N TYR A 497 -16.27 -1.95 -9.34
CA TYR A 497 -15.58 -0.77 -8.77
C TYR A 497 -14.23 -0.43 -9.44
N SER A 498 -13.75 -1.22 -10.40
CA SER A 498 -12.57 -0.87 -11.22
C SER A 498 -12.83 0.23 -12.24
N LYS A 499 -14.07 0.74 -12.32
CA LYS A 499 -14.51 1.74 -13.30
C LYS A 499 -13.93 3.10 -12.98
N LEU A 500 -13.26 3.69 -13.96
CA LEU A 500 -12.76 5.06 -13.86
C LEU A 500 -13.90 6.09 -13.88
N ARG A 501 -13.77 7.09 -13.02
CA ARG A 501 -14.72 8.18 -12.82
C ARG A 501 -13.98 9.51 -12.77
N GLU A 502 -14.73 10.60 -13.05
CA GLU A 502 -14.22 11.95 -12.83
C GLU A 502 -13.77 12.14 -11.37
N GLY A 503 -12.67 12.87 -11.18
CA GLY A 503 -12.08 13.17 -9.88
C GLY A 503 -11.14 12.08 -9.33
N MET A 504 -11.02 10.92 -9.98
CA MET A 504 -10.00 9.93 -9.61
C MET A 504 -8.62 10.39 -10.02
N ILE A 505 -7.64 10.21 -9.15
CA ILE A 505 -6.22 10.47 -9.40
C ILE A 505 -5.50 9.16 -9.58
N LEU A 506 -4.56 9.13 -10.53
CA LEU A 506 -3.76 7.95 -10.86
C LEU A 506 -2.30 8.36 -11.08
N SER A 507 -1.37 7.45 -10.78
CA SER A 507 -0.04 7.50 -11.35
C SER A 507 -0.07 7.03 -12.81
N ASN A 508 0.87 7.53 -13.61
CA ASN A 508 1.16 7.09 -14.97
C ASN A 508 2.68 6.86 -15.03
N GLU A 509 3.12 5.61 -14.80
CA GLU A 509 4.49 5.22 -14.46
C GLU A 509 5.02 4.02 -15.24
N PRO A 510 4.94 3.99 -16.58
CA PRO A 510 5.57 2.92 -17.36
C PRO A 510 7.07 2.84 -17.08
N GLY A 511 7.63 1.64 -17.20
CA GLY A 511 9.06 1.41 -16.98
C GLY A 511 9.66 0.40 -17.96
N LEU A 512 10.98 0.26 -17.90
CA LEU A 512 11.76 -0.77 -18.59
C LEU A 512 13.03 -1.04 -17.77
N TYR A 513 13.30 -2.31 -17.48
CA TYR A 513 14.35 -2.71 -16.56
C TYR A 513 15.24 -3.79 -17.19
N HIS A 514 16.54 -3.52 -17.28
CA HIS A 514 17.56 -4.48 -17.70
C HIS A 514 18.35 -4.94 -16.48
N GLU A 515 18.02 -6.12 -15.99
CA GLU A 515 18.63 -6.70 -14.79
C GLU A 515 20.17 -6.63 -14.83
N GLY A 516 20.76 -6.12 -13.74
CA GLY A 516 22.20 -5.94 -13.63
C GLY A 516 22.79 -4.79 -14.46
N GLN A 517 21.98 -3.99 -15.17
CA GLN A 517 22.43 -2.91 -16.04
C GLN A 517 21.83 -1.55 -15.66
N TYR A 518 20.54 -1.32 -15.90
CA TYR A 518 19.85 -0.07 -15.59
C TYR A 518 18.33 -0.23 -15.63
N GLY A 519 17.63 0.70 -15.00
CA GLY A 519 16.18 0.86 -15.09
C GLY A 519 15.77 2.24 -15.58
N ILE A 520 14.59 2.30 -16.18
CA ILE A 520 13.94 3.52 -16.62
C ILE A 520 12.48 3.47 -16.16
N ARG A 521 12.03 4.50 -15.43
CA ARG A 521 10.62 4.78 -15.12
C ARG A 521 10.38 6.26 -15.31
N ILE A 522 9.29 6.64 -15.93
CA ILE A 522 8.87 8.03 -16.10
C ILE A 522 7.45 8.13 -15.58
N GLU A 523 7.26 8.97 -14.57
CA GLU A 523 6.03 9.03 -13.83
C GLU A 523 5.53 10.45 -13.63
N ASN A 524 4.21 10.60 -13.81
CA ASN A 524 3.43 11.75 -13.36
C ASN A 524 2.14 11.29 -12.70
N LEU A 525 1.59 12.11 -11.81
CA LEU A 525 0.22 11.98 -11.38
C LEU A 525 -0.72 12.69 -12.37
N VAL A 526 -1.85 12.05 -12.62
CA VAL A 526 -2.91 12.53 -13.52
C VAL A 526 -4.27 12.47 -12.84
N ALA A 527 -5.14 13.44 -13.13
CA ALA A 527 -6.53 13.46 -12.66
C ALA A 527 -7.49 13.18 -13.83
N ASN A 528 -8.50 12.36 -13.59
CA ASN A 528 -9.59 12.13 -14.54
C ASN A 528 -10.50 13.34 -14.60
N ARG A 529 -10.68 13.91 -15.80
CA ARG A 529 -11.53 15.08 -16.07
C ARG A 529 -12.55 14.75 -17.15
N LEU A 530 -13.74 15.34 -17.06
CA LEU A 530 -14.72 15.26 -18.15
C LEU A 530 -14.17 15.95 -19.41
N HIS A 531 -14.13 15.22 -20.52
CA HIS A 531 -13.80 15.79 -21.82
C HIS A 531 -14.99 16.53 -22.40
N SER A 532 -14.82 17.81 -22.72
CA SER A 532 -15.90 18.69 -23.18
C SER A 532 -16.07 18.76 -24.70
N GLY A 533 -15.17 18.12 -25.46
CA GLY A 533 -15.09 18.30 -26.93
C GLY A 533 -16.00 17.39 -27.76
N PHE A 534 -16.70 16.43 -27.14
CA PHE A 534 -17.51 15.45 -27.89
C PHE A 534 -19.02 15.65 -27.66
N GLU A 535 -19.83 15.29 -28.68
CA GLU A 535 -21.24 15.09 -28.50
C GLU A 535 -21.51 13.86 -27.61
N LYS A 536 -22.56 13.95 -26.76
CA LYS A 536 -22.86 12.88 -25.77
C LYS A 536 -23.60 11.67 -26.34
N THR A 537 -23.50 11.41 -27.66
CA THR A 537 -24.18 10.29 -28.33
C THR A 537 -23.81 8.92 -27.70
N TYR A 538 -22.60 8.77 -27.23
CA TYR A 538 -22.10 7.55 -26.60
C TYR A 538 -21.81 7.72 -25.09
N GLY A 539 -22.41 8.73 -24.45
CA GLY A 539 -22.18 9.06 -23.05
C GLY A 539 -21.04 10.06 -22.83
N ASP A 540 -20.62 10.18 -21.58
CA ASP A 540 -19.53 11.06 -21.19
C ASP A 540 -18.17 10.38 -21.43
N PHE A 541 -17.16 11.17 -21.78
CA PHE A 541 -15.78 10.75 -21.94
C PHE A 541 -14.89 11.44 -20.92
N LEU A 542 -13.82 10.78 -20.53
CA LEU A 542 -12.78 11.29 -19.65
C LEU A 542 -11.49 11.51 -20.41
N GLU A 543 -10.70 12.46 -19.94
CA GLU A 543 -9.32 12.72 -20.32
C GLU A 543 -8.46 12.88 -19.09
N PHE A 544 -7.15 12.81 -19.24
CA PHE A 544 -6.20 13.01 -18.15
C PHE A 544 -5.69 14.45 -18.11
N GLU A 545 -5.86 15.10 -16.96
CA GLU A 545 -5.15 16.32 -16.58
C GLU A 545 -3.84 15.91 -15.88
N THR A 546 -2.68 16.28 -16.43
CA THR A 546 -1.39 16.06 -15.76
C THR A 546 -1.25 17.05 -14.60
N LEU A 547 -1.03 16.53 -13.39
CA LEU A 547 -0.86 17.31 -12.16
C LEU A 547 0.61 17.60 -11.86
N THR A 548 1.51 16.68 -12.18
CA THR A 548 2.95 16.81 -11.94
C THR A 548 3.56 17.84 -12.88
N LEU A 549 4.37 18.77 -12.36
CA LEU A 549 4.89 19.94 -13.07
C LEU A 549 6.42 19.96 -13.27
N CYS A 550 7.19 19.00 -12.77
CA CYS A 550 8.66 18.97 -12.88
C CYS A 550 9.16 18.05 -13.98
#